data_d32a4799dd5a0f58cc75dba90473b598
#
_entry.id   d32a4799dd5a0f58cc75dba90473b598
#
_cell.length_a   1.000
_cell.length_b   1.000
_cell.length_c   1.000
_cell.angle_alpha   90.00
_cell.angle_beta   90.00
_cell.angle_gamma   90.00
#
_symmetry.space_group_name_H-M   'P 1'
#
loop_
_entity.id
_entity.type
_entity.pdbx_description
1 polymer ?
#
loop_
_entity_poly.entity_id
_entity_poly.type
_entity_poly.pdbx_seq_one_letter_code
_entity_poly.pdbx_strand_id
1 'polypeptide(L)'
;MRTERAEPEIAIRSIQHYMYCPHRWGLTEIDKAWAENYFVTKANLMHERVHDPDNHYTSRGKKIYTAVPVYIDDDEYNLYGVTDCLEISDEGKVCIVEYKPTRPSSCDFREEDMMQVFAQKICVDNVFRCDCEAVIYY
;
A
#
# COMPACT_ATOMS: atom_id res chain seq x y z
N MET A 1 13.37 3.44 -21.71
CA MET A 1 12.20 3.55 -22.59
C MET A 1 11.16 2.52 -22.15
N ARG A 2 10.00 2.99 -21.75
CA ARG A 2 8.92 2.09 -21.32
C ARG A 2 8.33 1.46 -22.57
N THR A 3 8.45 0.15 -22.74
CA THR A 3 7.74 -0.57 -23.79
C THR A 3 6.23 -0.45 -23.51
N GLU A 4 5.44 -0.11 -24.52
CA GLU A 4 3.98 -0.16 -24.41
C GLU A 4 3.58 -1.57 -23.98
N ARG A 5 2.87 -1.67 -22.85
CA ARG A 5 2.40 -2.94 -22.34
C ARG A 5 1.07 -3.29 -22.97
N ALA A 6 0.96 -4.56 -23.35
CA ALA A 6 -0.31 -5.12 -23.84
C ALA A 6 -1.36 -5.25 -22.72
N GLU A 7 -0.93 -5.30 -21.45
CA GLU A 7 -1.80 -5.51 -20.29
C GLU A 7 -1.88 -4.26 -19.41
N PRO A 8 -3.07 -3.97 -18.86
CA PRO A 8 -3.26 -2.80 -18.00
C PRO A 8 -2.53 -2.97 -16.66
N GLU A 9 -2.04 -1.86 -16.12
CA GLU A 9 -1.48 -1.80 -14.78
C GLU A 9 -2.58 -1.94 -13.73
N ILE A 10 -2.30 -2.70 -12.68
CA ILE A 10 -3.25 -2.96 -11.58
C ILE A 10 -2.79 -2.19 -10.34
N ALA A 11 -3.65 -1.29 -9.86
CA ALA A 11 -3.43 -0.62 -8.59
C ALA A 11 -3.60 -1.61 -7.42
N ILE A 12 -2.66 -1.61 -6.49
CA ILE A 12 -2.72 -2.48 -5.30
C ILE A 12 -4.04 -2.26 -4.53
N ARG A 13 -4.47 -1.01 -4.37
CA ARG A 13 -5.75 -0.70 -3.70
C ARG A 13 -6.97 -1.31 -4.41
N SER A 14 -6.88 -1.51 -5.71
CA SER A 14 -7.97 -2.14 -6.48
C SER A 14 -8.16 -3.61 -6.08
N ILE A 15 -7.08 -4.32 -5.84
CA ILE A 15 -7.13 -5.70 -5.33
C ILE A 15 -7.82 -5.74 -3.96
N GLN A 16 -7.43 -4.84 -3.06
CA GLN A 16 -8.02 -4.74 -1.73
C GLN A 16 -9.53 -4.44 -1.80
N HIS A 17 -9.93 -3.50 -2.64
CA HIS A 17 -11.35 -3.16 -2.83
C HIS A 17 -12.16 -4.34 -3.35
N TYR A 18 -11.62 -5.07 -4.31
CA TYR A 18 -12.28 -6.26 -4.86
C TYR A 18 -12.47 -7.34 -3.79
N MET A 19 -11.46 -7.61 -2.98
CA MET A 19 -11.54 -8.60 -1.90
C MET A 19 -12.53 -8.17 -0.82
N TYR A 20 -12.57 -6.90 -0.51
CA TYR A 20 -13.52 -6.35 0.46
C TYR A 20 -14.96 -6.45 -0.04
N CYS A 21 -15.23 -6.01 -1.25
CA CYS A 21 -16.55 -6.04 -1.87
C CYS A 21 -16.44 -5.90 -3.39
N PRO A 22 -16.64 -6.99 -4.17
CA PRO A 22 -16.59 -6.94 -5.61
C PRO A 22 -17.59 -5.95 -6.23
N HIS A 23 -18.77 -5.78 -5.62
CA HIS A 23 -19.77 -4.80 -6.07
C HIS A 23 -19.26 -3.36 -5.94
N ARG A 24 -18.69 -3.03 -4.79
CA ARG A 24 -18.07 -1.72 -4.55
C ARG A 24 -16.90 -1.48 -5.50
N TRP A 25 -16.08 -2.50 -5.73
CA TRP A 25 -14.99 -2.43 -6.70
C TRP A 25 -15.52 -2.08 -8.10
N GLY A 26 -16.59 -2.75 -8.54
CA GLY A 26 -17.23 -2.46 -9.83
C GLY A 26 -17.73 -1.03 -9.94
N LEU A 27 -18.36 -0.51 -8.88
CA LEU A 27 -18.83 0.88 -8.85
C LEU A 27 -17.67 1.90 -8.91
N THR A 28 -16.58 1.64 -8.21
CA THR A 28 -15.46 2.59 -8.16
C THR A 28 -14.52 2.48 -9.36
N GLU A 29 -14.23 1.29 -9.85
CA GLU A 29 -13.23 1.06 -10.89
C GLU A 29 -13.83 1.04 -12.31
N ILE A 30 -15.05 0.55 -12.46
CA ILE A 30 -15.74 0.47 -13.75
C ILE A 30 -16.65 1.69 -13.96
N ASP A 31 -17.56 1.93 -13.05
CA ASP A 31 -18.54 3.02 -13.15
C ASP A 31 -18.02 4.37 -12.66
N LYS A 32 -16.85 4.37 -11.99
CA LYS A 32 -16.23 5.57 -11.41
C LYS A 32 -17.14 6.31 -10.43
N ALA A 33 -18.07 5.61 -9.80
CA ALA A 33 -18.92 6.17 -8.76
C ALA A 33 -18.14 6.26 -7.44
N TRP A 34 -18.26 7.40 -6.78
CA TRP A 34 -17.58 7.64 -5.50
C TRP A 34 -18.51 8.33 -4.52
N ALA A 35 -18.55 7.80 -3.29
CA ALA A 35 -19.24 8.41 -2.17
C ALA A 35 -18.36 8.31 -0.92
N GLU A 36 -18.08 9.43 -0.32
CA GLU A 36 -17.33 9.49 0.92
C GLU A 36 -18.23 9.21 2.11
N ASN A 37 -17.72 8.45 3.09
CA ASN A 37 -18.42 8.19 4.35
C ASN A 37 -17.45 8.40 5.52
N TYR A 38 -17.95 8.26 6.74
CA TYR A 38 -17.14 8.48 7.95
C TYR A 38 -15.82 7.71 7.97
N PHE A 39 -15.83 6.43 7.60
CA PHE A 39 -14.63 5.59 7.64
C PHE A 39 -13.61 6.00 6.57
N VAL A 40 -14.08 6.34 5.38
CA VAL A 40 -13.22 6.85 4.30
C VAL A 40 -12.60 8.19 4.68
N THR A 41 -13.40 9.11 5.24
CA THR A 41 -12.93 10.40 5.72
C THR A 41 -11.87 10.22 6.80
N LYS A 42 -12.10 9.33 7.76
CA LYS A 42 -11.13 9.02 8.82
C LYS A 42 -9.82 8.46 8.24
N ALA A 43 -9.90 7.55 7.29
CA ALA A 43 -8.72 6.98 6.63
C ALA A 43 -7.95 8.05 5.86
N ASN A 44 -8.63 8.91 5.10
CA ASN A 44 -8.01 10.00 4.35
C ASN A 44 -7.27 10.97 5.29
N LEU A 45 -7.87 11.34 6.41
CA LEU A 45 -7.23 12.21 7.40
C LEU A 45 -5.98 11.58 8.04
N MET A 46 -6.00 10.27 8.28
CA MET A 46 -4.83 9.55 8.74
C MET A 46 -3.73 9.53 7.68
N HIS A 47 -4.09 9.26 6.42
CA HIS A 47 -3.14 9.22 5.31
C HIS A 47 -2.54 10.59 5.01
N GLU A 48 -3.29 11.68 5.15
CA GLU A 48 -2.74 13.04 5.03
C GLU A 48 -1.58 13.31 6.01
N ARG A 49 -1.64 12.74 7.21
CA ARG A 49 -0.56 12.86 8.20
C ARG A 49 0.66 12.01 7.85
N VAL A 50 0.44 10.86 7.25
CA VAL A 50 1.50 9.89 6.92
C VAL A 50 2.13 10.20 5.56
N HIS A 51 1.32 10.63 4.59
CA HIS A 51 1.72 10.84 3.20
C HIS A 51 2.20 12.26 2.90
N ASP A 52 2.76 12.95 3.87
CA ASP A 52 3.47 14.21 3.61
C ASP A 52 4.81 13.89 2.91
N PRO A 53 4.99 14.23 1.62
CA PRO A 53 6.20 13.87 0.88
C PRO A 53 7.47 14.51 1.41
N ASP A 54 7.35 15.59 2.17
CA ASP A 54 8.50 16.25 2.82
C ASP A 54 8.83 15.61 4.18
N ASN A 55 7.99 14.67 4.63
CA ASN A 55 8.13 14.05 5.94
C ASN A 55 8.99 12.78 5.88
N HIS A 56 10.27 12.98 5.67
CA HIS A 56 11.26 11.93 5.92
C HIS A 56 12.06 12.32 7.17
N TYR A 57 12.26 11.36 8.05
CA TYR A 57 12.96 11.63 9.31
C TYR A 57 13.69 10.40 9.80
N THR A 58 14.59 10.61 10.74
CA THR A 58 15.32 9.54 11.41
C THR A 58 14.77 9.36 12.81
N SER A 59 14.40 8.14 13.15
CA SER A 59 13.90 7.78 14.47
C SER A 59 14.52 6.47 14.94
N ARG A 60 15.11 6.46 16.13
CA ARG A 60 15.71 5.26 16.74
C ARG A 60 16.70 4.52 15.81
N GLY A 61 17.53 5.26 15.08
CA GLY A 61 18.49 4.69 14.15
C GLY A 61 17.90 4.18 12.83
N LYS A 62 16.63 4.43 12.57
CA LYS A 62 15.95 4.08 11.33
C LYS A 62 15.66 5.31 10.50
N LYS A 63 15.86 5.21 9.20
CA LYS A 63 15.35 6.19 8.24
C LYS A 63 13.92 5.84 7.89
N ILE A 64 13.03 6.81 7.96
CA ILE A 64 11.61 6.64 7.72
C ILE A 64 11.19 7.51 6.54
N TYR A 65 10.64 6.89 5.53
CA TYR A 65 10.11 7.55 4.34
C TYR A 65 8.59 7.36 4.30
N THR A 66 7.86 8.40 3.94
CA THR A 66 6.40 8.36 3.82
C THR A 66 5.97 8.52 2.37
N ALA A 67 4.78 8.00 2.04
CA ALA A 67 4.19 8.08 0.71
C ALA A 67 5.14 7.58 -0.40
N VAL A 68 5.76 6.43 -0.20
CA VAL A 68 6.73 5.89 -1.17
C VAL A 68 6.00 5.15 -2.29
N PRO A 69 6.09 5.65 -3.53
CA PRO A 69 5.52 4.93 -4.68
C PRO A 69 6.29 3.64 -4.92
N VAL A 70 5.54 2.58 -5.19
CA VAL A 70 6.11 1.27 -5.49
C VAL A 70 5.44 0.69 -6.73
N TYR A 71 6.21 -0.07 -7.48
CA TYR A 71 5.69 -0.74 -8.67
C TYR A 71 6.53 -1.97 -8.98
N ILE A 72 5.95 -2.86 -9.75
CA ILE A 72 6.67 -3.96 -10.36
C ILE A 72 6.38 -3.96 -11.86
N ASP A 73 7.39 -4.24 -12.63
CA ASP A 73 7.40 -4.12 -14.07
C ASP A 73 8.09 -5.33 -14.70
N ASP A 74 7.42 -6.47 -14.61
CA ASP A 74 7.88 -7.69 -15.25
C ASP A 74 6.74 -8.37 -16.05
N ASP A 75 7.02 -9.51 -16.64
CA ASP A 75 6.06 -10.23 -17.48
C ASP A 75 4.96 -10.94 -16.66
N GLU A 76 5.18 -11.13 -15.37
CA GLU A 76 4.26 -11.85 -14.49
C GLU A 76 3.33 -10.93 -13.71
N TYR A 77 3.87 -9.80 -13.19
CA TYR A 77 3.13 -8.87 -12.36
C TYR A 77 3.17 -7.46 -12.92
N ASN A 78 2.06 -6.78 -12.86
CA ASN A 78 1.91 -5.42 -13.35
C ASN A 78 1.21 -4.56 -12.30
N LEU A 79 1.84 -4.44 -11.13
CA LEU A 79 1.30 -3.80 -9.94
C LEU A 79 1.92 -2.42 -9.70
N TYR A 80 1.13 -1.50 -9.14
CA TYR A 80 1.63 -0.23 -8.64
C TYR A 80 0.82 0.23 -7.43
N GLY A 81 1.41 1.07 -6.62
CA GLY A 81 0.74 1.64 -5.46
C GLY A 81 1.64 2.59 -4.70
N VAL A 82 1.22 2.95 -3.50
CA VAL A 82 1.96 3.81 -2.59
C VAL A 82 1.96 3.16 -1.21
N THR A 83 3.14 3.00 -0.60
CA THR A 83 3.24 2.58 0.80
C THR A 83 3.05 3.78 1.72
N ASP A 84 2.35 3.60 2.84
CA ASP A 84 2.22 4.66 3.83
C ASP A 84 3.57 5.04 4.41
N CYS A 85 4.34 4.03 4.78
CA CYS A 85 5.62 4.24 5.43
C CYS A 85 6.60 3.11 5.08
N LEU A 86 7.85 3.49 4.86
CA LEU A 86 8.94 2.56 4.63
C LEU A 86 10.07 2.89 5.61
N GLU A 87 10.42 1.93 6.45
CA GLU A 87 11.50 2.05 7.41
C GLU A 87 12.75 1.31 6.92
N ILE A 88 13.90 1.97 6.96
CA ILE A 88 15.18 1.36 6.63
C ILE A 88 16.10 1.48 7.84
N SER A 89 16.53 0.33 8.39
CA SER A 89 17.44 0.29 9.52
C SER A 89 18.89 0.61 9.13
N ASP A 90 19.72 0.88 10.12
CA ASP A 90 21.17 1.09 9.89
C ASP A 90 21.85 -0.11 9.25
N GLU A 91 21.31 -1.30 9.45
CA GLU A 91 21.78 -2.55 8.84
C GLU A 91 21.25 -2.76 7.40
N GLY A 92 20.44 -1.84 6.89
CA GLY A 92 19.85 -1.92 5.57
C GLY A 92 18.60 -2.79 5.48
N LYS A 93 18.00 -3.18 6.61
CA LYS A 93 16.74 -3.92 6.63
C LYS A 93 15.58 -3.00 6.32
N VAL A 94 14.73 -3.42 5.39
CA VAL A 94 13.57 -2.67 4.94
C VAL A 94 12.30 -3.24 5.56
N CYS A 95 11.45 -2.37 6.07
CA CYS A 95 10.15 -2.75 6.64
C CYS A 95 9.06 -1.83 6.09
N ILE A 96 8.00 -2.43 5.56
CA ILE A 96 6.78 -1.71 5.15
C ILE A 96 5.90 -1.56 6.39
N VAL A 97 5.43 -0.34 6.64
CA VAL A 97 4.47 -0.05 7.71
C VAL A 97 3.21 0.53 7.08
N GLU A 98 2.10 -0.18 7.24
CA GLU A 98 0.79 0.24 6.75
C GLU A 98 -0.11 0.59 7.93
N TYR A 99 -0.76 1.76 7.87
CA TYR A 99 -1.66 2.23 8.91
C TYR A 99 -3.11 2.02 8.51
N LYS A 100 -3.89 1.45 9.43
CA LYS A 100 -5.32 1.23 9.26
C LYS A 100 -6.12 1.94 10.35
N PRO A 101 -7.23 2.60 9.98
CA PRO A 101 -7.99 3.43 10.93
C PRO A 101 -8.78 2.63 11.95
N THR A 102 -9.09 1.37 11.67
CA THR A 102 -9.98 0.56 12.49
C THR A 102 -9.48 -0.86 12.61
N ARG A 103 -9.27 -1.30 13.85
CA ARG A 103 -8.89 -2.68 14.17
C ARG A 103 -10.06 -3.62 13.90
N PRO A 104 -9.83 -4.81 13.32
CA PRO A 104 -10.88 -5.83 13.20
C PRO A 104 -11.27 -6.33 14.59
N SER A 105 -12.58 -6.64 14.77
CA SER A 105 -13.14 -7.07 16.05
C SER A 105 -13.05 -8.59 16.27
N SER A 106 -12.94 -9.36 15.22
CA SER A 106 -13.05 -10.83 15.26
C SER A 106 -11.79 -11.57 14.80
N CYS A 107 -10.76 -10.87 14.40
CA CYS A 107 -9.50 -11.45 13.90
C CYS A 107 -8.33 -10.51 14.16
N ASP A 108 -7.11 -11.01 14.01
CA ASP A 108 -5.91 -10.20 14.22
C ASP A 108 -5.67 -9.21 13.06
N PHE A 109 -6.05 -9.60 11.86
CA PHE A 109 -5.95 -8.77 10.66
C PHE A 109 -7.05 -9.14 9.65
N ARG A 110 -7.31 -8.23 8.71
CA ARG A 110 -8.21 -8.52 7.57
C ARG A 110 -7.41 -9.10 6.42
N GLU A 111 -8.00 -10.06 5.69
CA GLU A 111 -7.35 -10.68 4.53
C GLU A 111 -7.03 -9.65 3.44
N GLU A 112 -7.93 -8.70 3.18
CA GLU A 112 -7.70 -7.64 2.21
C GLU A 112 -6.54 -6.72 2.60
N ASP A 113 -6.35 -6.46 3.88
CA ASP A 113 -5.22 -5.67 4.38
C ASP A 113 -3.91 -6.45 4.23
N MET A 114 -3.92 -7.74 4.52
CA MET A 114 -2.78 -8.61 4.32
C MET A 114 -2.40 -8.70 2.84
N MET A 115 -3.38 -8.83 1.95
CA MET A 115 -3.14 -8.89 0.51
C MET A 115 -2.54 -7.58 0.00
N GLN A 116 -3.01 -6.44 0.49
CA GLN A 116 -2.44 -5.14 0.16
C GLN A 116 -0.95 -5.07 0.52
N VAL A 117 -0.62 -5.44 1.74
CA VAL A 117 0.76 -5.41 2.25
C VAL A 117 1.62 -6.44 1.52
N PHE A 118 1.09 -7.61 1.21
CA PHE A 118 1.79 -8.62 0.42
C PHE A 118 2.11 -8.11 -1.00
N ALA A 119 1.17 -7.45 -1.66
CA ALA A 119 1.40 -6.84 -2.96
C ALA A 119 2.44 -5.72 -2.90
N GLN A 120 2.40 -4.89 -1.87
CA GLN A 120 3.43 -3.88 -1.60
C GLN A 120 4.80 -4.52 -1.40
N LYS A 121 4.87 -5.63 -0.66
CA LYS A 121 6.11 -6.37 -0.43
C LYS A 121 6.71 -6.86 -1.75
N ILE A 122 5.92 -7.44 -2.64
CA ILE A 122 6.39 -7.87 -3.96
C ILE A 122 7.06 -6.69 -4.69
N CYS A 123 6.43 -5.53 -4.68
CA CYS A 123 6.95 -4.34 -5.33
C CYS A 123 8.25 -3.84 -4.68
N VAL A 124 8.28 -3.75 -3.35
CA VAL A 124 9.44 -3.27 -2.60
C VAL A 124 10.64 -4.22 -2.75
N ASP A 125 10.41 -5.52 -2.65
CA ASP A 125 11.47 -6.51 -2.84
C ASP A 125 12.08 -6.43 -4.25
N ASN A 126 11.26 -6.15 -5.25
CA ASN A 126 11.74 -5.98 -6.62
C ASN A 126 12.58 -4.70 -6.77
N VAL A 127 12.09 -3.57 -6.27
CA VAL A 127 12.76 -2.27 -6.41
C VAL A 127 14.07 -2.22 -5.62
N PHE A 128 14.06 -2.68 -4.38
CA PHE A 128 15.22 -2.63 -3.47
C PHE A 128 16.07 -3.89 -3.50
N ARG A 129 15.65 -4.92 -4.22
CA ARG A 129 16.31 -6.22 -4.30
C ARG A 129 16.62 -6.80 -2.92
N CYS A 130 15.57 -6.88 -2.11
CA CYS A 130 15.64 -7.34 -0.72
C CYS A 130 14.48 -8.29 -0.40
N ASP A 131 14.47 -8.81 0.81
CA ASP A 131 13.35 -9.54 1.41
C ASP A 131 12.84 -8.71 2.59
N CYS A 132 11.95 -7.76 2.32
CA CYS A 132 11.47 -6.82 3.34
C CYS A 132 10.47 -7.46 4.29
N GLU A 133 10.39 -6.93 5.49
CA GLU A 133 9.30 -7.20 6.43
C GLU A 133 8.13 -6.24 6.18
N ALA A 134 6.96 -6.61 6.67
CA ALA A 134 5.77 -5.80 6.57
C ALA A 134 4.94 -5.88 7.85
N VAL A 135 4.44 -4.74 8.30
CA VAL A 135 3.67 -4.59 9.54
C VAL A 135 2.41 -3.77 9.25
N ILE A 136 1.30 -4.19 9.83
CA ILE A 136 0.05 -3.46 9.79
C ILE A 136 -0.24 -2.92 11.19
N TYR A 137 -0.45 -1.62 11.30
CA TYR A 137 -0.92 -0.96 12.51
C TYR A 137 -2.41 -0.64 12.40
N TYR A 138 -3.18 -1.14 13.33
CA TYR A 138 -4.60 -0.83 13.49
C TYR A 138 -4.84 0.22 14.57
#